data_73d49dd250fa216fbc5cf81f35d48c7e
#
_entry.id   73d49dd250fa216fbc5cf81f35d48c7e
#
_cell.length_a   1.000
_cell.length_b   1.000
_cell.length_c   1.000
_cell.angle_alpha   90.00
_cell.angle_beta   90.00
_cell.angle_gamma   90.00
#
_symmetry.space_group_name_H-M   'P 1'
#
loop_
_entity.id
_entity.type
_entity.pdbx_description
1 polymer ?
#
loop_
_entity_poly.entity_id
_entity_poly.type
_entity_poly.pdbx_seq_one_letter_code
_entity_poly.pdbx_strand_id
1 'polypeptide(L)'
;GPIRIGQGIEFDYCSVHSTWAFSKEGWETVIVNNNPETVSTDFDIADKLYFEPLTPEDVEAIVKIEKPDGAVVQFGGQTAIKLTESLMKMGVPILGTSAEDVDAAEDRELFDEILAQCNIPRPKGDTVFTAEEAKEVANRLGYPVLVRPSYVLGGQGMQIALNDEEIEEFMAVINRYAQDHPILVDKYLQGKEIEVDAVCDGTDILIPGIMEHIERTGVHSGDSISVYPAPTIGEDIKATIVEYTKRLAKALHVCLLYTSPSPRDYAAS
;
A
#
# COMPACT_ATOMS: atom_id res chain seq x y z
N GLY A 1 -5.13 16.53 -5.55
CA GLY A 1 -5.27 15.56 -6.60
C GLY A 1 -4.03 14.73 -6.70
N PRO A 2 -4.10 13.63 -7.36
CA PRO A 2 -2.96 12.75 -7.40
C PRO A 2 -1.75 13.41 -8.05
N ILE A 3 -0.57 13.15 -7.53
CA ILE A 3 0.72 13.53 -8.11
C ILE A 3 0.90 12.88 -9.49
N ARG A 4 0.25 11.76 -9.71
CA ARG A 4 0.20 11.02 -10.98
C ARG A 4 -1.24 10.64 -11.33
N ILE A 5 -1.52 10.53 -12.62
CA ILE A 5 -2.76 9.91 -13.12
C ILE A 5 -2.85 8.48 -12.55
N GLY A 6 -3.98 8.14 -11.96
CA GLY A 6 -4.24 6.83 -11.34
C GLY A 6 -4.00 6.75 -9.83
N GLN A 7 -3.47 7.80 -9.19
CA GLN A 7 -3.50 7.92 -7.73
C GLN A 7 -4.87 8.41 -7.26
N GLY A 8 -5.30 7.94 -6.10
CA GLY A 8 -6.57 8.34 -5.52
C GLY A 8 -6.58 9.79 -5.02
N ILE A 9 -7.75 10.40 -5.01
CA ILE A 9 -7.95 11.78 -4.52
C ILE A 9 -7.72 11.90 -3.01
N GLU A 10 -7.81 10.80 -2.28
CA GLU A 10 -7.56 10.72 -0.83
C GLU A 10 -6.18 11.22 -0.43
N PHE A 11 -5.16 10.99 -1.26
CA PHE A 11 -3.81 11.50 -0.99
C PHE A 11 -3.74 13.02 -1.01
N ASP A 12 -4.47 13.66 -1.90
CA ASP A 12 -4.55 15.12 -1.92
C ASP A 12 -5.29 15.65 -0.69
N TYR A 13 -6.41 15.03 -0.36
CA TYR A 13 -7.18 15.36 0.84
C TYR A 13 -6.33 15.23 2.12
N CYS A 14 -5.61 14.12 2.28
CA CYS A 14 -4.72 13.92 3.41
C CYS A 14 -3.58 14.95 3.45
N SER A 15 -3.01 15.30 2.30
CA SER A 15 -1.96 16.33 2.20
C SER A 15 -2.45 17.69 2.67
N VAL A 16 -3.64 18.12 2.22
CA VAL A 16 -4.26 19.40 2.63
C VAL A 16 -4.51 19.44 4.14
N HIS A 17 -5.14 18.39 4.67
CA HIS A 17 -5.46 18.34 6.11
C HIS A 17 -4.21 18.24 6.99
N SER A 18 -3.19 17.51 6.55
CA SER A 18 -1.90 17.46 7.22
C SER A 18 -1.24 18.85 7.27
N THR A 19 -1.21 19.55 6.13
CA THR A 19 -0.69 20.90 6.02
C THR A 19 -1.37 21.85 7.01
N TRP A 20 -2.71 21.83 7.03
CA TRP A 20 -3.47 22.66 7.98
C TRP A 20 -3.23 22.28 9.44
N ALA A 21 -3.02 20.99 9.73
CA ALA A 21 -2.70 20.55 11.09
C ALA A 21 -1.34 21.09 11.55
N PHE A 22 -0.31 20.99 10.72
CA PHE A 22 1.01 21.56 11.00
C PHE A 22 0.98 23.08 11.13
N SER A 23 0.31 23.77 10.23
CA SER A 23 0.13 25.24 10.28
C SER A 23 -0.54 25.68 11.59
N LYS A 24 -1.55 24.93 12.07
CA LYS A 24 -2.23 25.20 13.34
C LYS A 24 -1.29 25.11 14.55
N GLU A 25 -0.33 24.22 14.49
CA GLU A 25 0.69 24.04 15.54
C GLU A 25 1.87 25.03 15.39
N GLY A 26 1.80 25.94 14.42
CA GLY A 26 2.79 27.01 14.22
C GLY A 26 3.99 26.61 13.35
N TRP A 27 3.90 25.53 12.61
CA TRP A 27 4.93 25.14 11.65
C TRP A 27 4.76 25.88 10.33
N GLU A 28 5.88 26.30 9.74
CA GLU A 28 5.90 26.72 8.34
C GLU A 28 5.78 25.49 7.45
N THR A 29 4.86 25.52 6.49
CA THR A 29 4.54 24.39 5.64
C THR A 29 4.96 24.60 4.20
N VAL A 30 5.58 23.57 3.61
CA VAL A 30 6.04 23.58 2.21
C VAL A 30 5.44 22.38 1.50
N ILE A 31 4.75 22.63 0.41
CA ILE A 31 4.25 21.57 -0.48
C ILE A 31 5.09 21.51 -1.75
N VAL A 32 5.45 20.30 -2.15
CA VAL A 32 6.06 20.00 -3.45
C VAL A 32 5.09 19.09 -4.23
N ASN A 33 4.57 19.59 -5.33
CA ASN A 33 3.64 18.82 -6.19
C ASN A 33 3.65 19.42 -7.60
N ASN A 34 3.78 18.59 -8.60
CA ASN A 34 3.82 19.02 -10.01
C ASN A 34 2.43 19.04 -10.70
N ASN A 35 1.36 18.77 -9.98
CA ASN A 35 0.01 18.83 -10.52
C ASN A 35 -0.65 20.17 -10.17
N PRO A 36 -0.86 21.07 -11.14
CA PRO A 36 -1.47 22.37 -10.85
C PRO A 36 -2.99 22.32 -10.67
N GLU A 37 -3.62 21.19 -10.94
CA GLU A 37 -5.09 21.05 -10.90
C GLU A 37 -5.57 20.29 -9.67
N THR A 38 -4.92 20.51 -8.53
CA THR A 38 -5.29 19.81 -7.30
C THR A 38 -5.34 20.77 -6.12
N VAL A 39 -6.17 20.46 -5.12
CA VAL A 39 -6.42 21.36 -3.98
C VAL A 39 -5.16 21.62 -3.16
N SER A 40 -4.28 20.62 -2.99
CA SER A 40 -3.02 20.81 -2.24
C SER A 40 -2.09 21.86 -2.88
N THR A 41 -2.28 22.16 -4.15
CA THR A 41 -1.51 23.19 -4.87
C THR A 41 -2.25 24.54 -4.99
N ASP A 42 -3.36 24.73 -4.29
CA ASP A 42 -3.99 26.03 -4.17
C ASP A 42 -3.12 26.97 -3.31
N PHE A 43 -3.09 28.22 -3.67
CA PHE A 43 -2.18 29.23 -3.09
C PHE A 43 -2.37 29.50 -1.59
N ASP A 44 -3.51 29.09 -1.03
CA ASP A 44 -3.90 29.33 0.36
C ASP A 44 -3.77 28.08 1.25
N ILE A 45 -3.21 26.99 0.74
CA ILE A 45 -3.10 25.73 1.48
C ILE A 45 -1.82 25.68 2.32
N ALA A 46 -0.68 26.03 1.73
CA ALA A 46 0.63 26.01 2.40
C ALA A 46 1.30 27.39 2.36
N ASP A 47 2.26 27.60 3.26
CA ASP A 47 3.05 28.84 3.28
C ASP A 47 3.91 28.97 2.02
N LYS A 48 4.40 27.84 1.48
CA LYS A 48 5.18 27.78 0.25
C LYS A 48 4.76 26.60 -0.62
N LEU A 49 4.80 26.83 -1.92
CA LEU A 49 4.45 25.83 -2.93
C LEU A 49 5.53 25.76 -4.01
N TYR A 50 6.01 24.54 -4.29
CA TYR A 50 6.93 24.24 -5.37
C TYR A 50 6.25 23.35 -6.41
N PHE A 51 6.11 23.86 -7.64
CA PHE A 51 5.62 23.08 -8.79
C PHE A 51 6.78 22.38 -9.46
N GLU A 52 7.38 21.41 -8.78
CA GLU A 52 8.55 20.69 -9.27
C GLU A 52 8.27 19.19 -9.34
N PRO A 53 8.97 18.47 -10.22
CA PRO A 53 8.91 17.03 -10.24
C PRO A 53 9.34 16.41 -8.90
N LEU A 54 8.72 15.31 -8.55
CA LEU A 54 9.10 14.55 -7.35
C LEU A 54 10.24 13.58 -7.68
N THR A 55 11.36 14.16 -8.17
CA THR A 55 12.62 13.43 -8.36
C THR A 55 13.58 13.73 -7.21
N PRO A 56 14.51 12.83 -6.88
CA PRO A 56 15.50 13.11 -5.85
C PRO A 56 16.30 14.40 -6.08
N GLU A 57 16.63 14.70 -7.35
CA GLU A 57 17.44 15.84 -7.73
C GLU A 57 16.70 17.17 -7.53
N ASP A 58 15.43 17.23 -7.94
CA ASP A 58 14.61 18.44 -7.79
C ASP A 58 14.29 18.69 -6.31
N VAL A 59 13.96 17.64 -5.59
CA VAL A 59 13.69 17.70 -4.15
C VAL A 59 14.95 18.10 -3.36
N GLU A 60 16.13 17.62 -3.76
CA GLU A 60 17.40 18.03 -3.14
C GLU A 60 17.64 19.54 -3.26
N ALA A 61 17.31 20.13 -4.42
CA ALA A 61 17.43 21.57 -4.63
C ALA A 61 16.53 22.35 -3.67
N ILE A 62 15.28 21.89 -3.48
CA ILE A 62 14.33 22.51 -2.54
C ILE A 62 14.82 22.35 -1.07
N VAL A 63 15.26 21.15 -0.69
CA VAL A 63 15.80 20.88 0.66
C VAL A 63 16.97 21.80 0.99
N LYS A 64 17.88 22.06 0.03
CA LYS A 64 19.01 22.98 0.22
C LYS A 64 18.58 24.42 0.46
N ILE A 65 17.47 24.84 -0.13
CA ILE A 65 16.92 26.21 0.01
C ILE A 65 16.13 26.32 1.30
N GLU A 66 15.18 25.42 1.53
CA GLU A 66 14.22 25.50 2.61
C GLU A 66 14.77 24.98 3.94
N LYS A 67 15.70 24.02 3.90
CA LYS A 67 16.29 23.37 5.09
C LYS A 67 15.21 22.90 6.07
N PRO A 68 14.29 22.06 5.63
CA PRO A 68 13.15 21.66 6.45
C PRO A 68 13.59 20.87 7.69
N ASP A 69 12.86 21.02 8.79
CA ASP A 69 13.04 20.22 10.01
C ASP A 69 12.61 18.77 9.82
N GLY A 70 11.76 18.49 8.84
CA GLY A 70 11.33 17.15 8.48
C GLY A 70 10.45 17.12 7.24
N ALA A 71 10.15 15.92 6.75
CA ALA A 71 9.31 15.69 5.58
C ALA A 71 8.26 14.62 5.86
N VAL A 72 7.03 14.86 5.42
CA VAL A 72 5.93 13.88 5.39
C VAL A 72 5.81 13.34 3.97
N VAL A 73 5.98 12.04 3.78
CA VAL A 73 5.93 11.38 2.47
C VAL A 73 4.70 10.49 2.29
N GLN A 74 4.13 9.97 3.38
CA GLN A 74 3.05 8.96 3.34
C GLN A 74 1.79 9.47 2.66
N PHE A 75 1.48 10.76 2.77
CA PHE A 75 0.29 11.34 2.14
C PHE A 75 0.46 11.69 0.65
N GLY A 76 1.63 11.46 0.09
CA GLY A 76 1.91 11.69 -1.33
C GLY A 76 1.85 10.42 -2.19
N GLY A 77 1.36 9.30 -1.63
CA GLY A 77 1.30 8.01 -2.30
C GLY A 77 2.68 7.46 -2.69
N GLN A 78 2.70 6.44 -3.50
CA GLN A 78 3.92 5.72 -3.90
C GLN A 78 5.03 6.62 -4.48
N THR A 79 4.66 7.71 -5.14
CA THR A 79 5.65 8.63 -5.73
C THR A 79 6.44 9.38 -4.64
N ALA A 80 5.78 9.82 -3.57
CA ALA A 80 6.44 10.49 -2.47
C ALA A 80 7.15 9.51 -1.52
N ILE A 81 6.56 8.35 -1.27
CA ILE A 81 7.16 7.28 -0.45
C ILE A 81 8.52 6.87 -1.02
N LYS A 82 8.67 6.75 -2.32
CA LYS A 82 9.96 6.43 -2.98
C LYS A 82 11.06 7.47 -2.77
N LEU A 83 10.73 8.66 -2.29
CA LEU A 83 11.72 9.68 -1.92
C LEU A 83 12.28 9.50 -0.51
N THR A 84 11.73 8.62 0.31
CA THR A 84 12.08 8.44 1.73
C THR A 84 13.58 8.23 1.91
N GLU A 85 14.14 7.24 1.22
CA GLU A 85 15.58 6.93 1.30
C GLU A 85 16.46 8.11 0.85
N SER A 86 16.05 8.80 -0.22
CA SER A 86 16.76 9.97 -0.74
C SER A 86 16.73 11.13 0.25
N LEU A 87 15.60 11.42 0.86
CA LEU A 87 15.46 12.46 1.89
C LEU A 87 16.31 12.15 3.12
N MET A 88 16.34 10.90 3.58
CA MET A 88 17.21 10.49 4.69
C MET A 88 18.69 10.68 4.35
N LYS A 89 19.13 10.35 3.13
CA LYS A 89 20.49 10.61 2.65
C LYS A 89 20.84 12.09 2.58
N MET A 90 19.85 12.95 2.37
CA MET A 90 20.00 14.42 2.44
C MET A 90 20.00 14.94 3.87
N GLY A 91 19.77 14.10 4.88
CA GLY A 91 19.71 14.46 6.29
C GLY A 91 18.38 15.06 6.72
N VAL A 92 17.31 14.87 5.96
CA VAL A 92 15.95 15.31 6.31
C VAL A 92 15.25 14.20 7.09
N PRO A 93 14.82 14.45 8.34
CA PRO A 93 14.04 13.50 9.12
C PRO A 93 12.69 13.21 8.44
N ILE A 94 12.30 11.96 8.43
CA ILE A 94 10.95 11.58 7.98
C ILE A 94 10.00 11.68 9.17
N LEU A 95 8.95 12.48 9.00
CA LEU A 95 7.88 12.63 9.98
C LEU A 95 6.80 11.60 9.64
N GLY A 96 6.82 10.47 10.34
CA GLY A 96 5.94 9.34 10.08
C GLY A 96 6.65 7.99 10.23
N THR A 97 6.20 6.99 9.49
CA THR A 97 6.83 5.66 9.46
C THR A 97 8.22 5.73 8.83
N SER A 98 9.18 5.02 9.40
CA SER A 98 10.58 5.02 8.92
C SER A 98 10.71 4.38 7.53
N ALA A 99 11.83 4.66 6.84
CA ALA A 99 12.10 4.01 5.55
C ALA A 99 12.23 2.50 5.70
N GLU A 100 12.90 2.06 6.76
CA GLU A 100 13.11 0.64 7.05
C GLU A 100 11.78 -0.09 7.28
N ASP A 101 10.84 0.54 7.99
CA ASP A 101 9.52 -0.04 8.25
C ASP A 101 8.62 -0.01 7.00
N VAL A 102 8.78 1.01 6.14
CA VAL A 102 8.11 1.06 4.83
C VAL A 102 8.64 -0.04 3.92
N ASP A 103 9.96 -0.21 3.83
CA ASP A 103 10.58 -1.27 3.04
C ASP A 103 10.18 -2.67 3.55
N ALA A 104 10.12 -2.85 4.88
CA ALA A 104 9.65 -4.09 5.49
C ALA A 104 8.17 -4.40 5.20
N ALA A 105 7.36 -3.36 5.00
CA ALA A 105 5.96 -3.53 4.59
C ALA A 105 5.82 -3.82 3.08
N GLU A 106 6.74 -3.34 2.24
CA GLU A 106 6.74 -3.56 0.79
C GLU A 106 7.46 -4.85 0.39
N ASP A 107 8.46 -5.30 1.17
CA ASP A 107 9.14 -6.56 0.93
C ASP A 107 8.30 -7.75 1.39
N ARG A 108 8.02 -8.67 0.47
CA ARG A 108 7.14 -9.81 0.74
C ARG A 108 7.68 -10.73 1.83
N GLU A 109 8.98 -11.04 1.82
CA GLU A 109 9.56 -12.00 2.76
C GLU A 109 9.58 -11.41 4.16
N LEU A 110 10.03 -10.15 4.28
CA LEU A 110 10.02 -9.43 5.56
C LEU A 110 8.61 -9.27 6.10
N PHE A 111 7.65 -8.93 5.25
CA PHE A 111 6.27 -8.80 5.67
C PHE A 111 5.65 -10.14 6.11
N ASP A 112 5.94 -11.22 5.41
CA ASP A 112 5.52 -12.57 5.81
C ASP A 112 6.07 -12.96 7.18
N GLU A 113 7.33 -12.60 7.48
CA GLU A 113 7.93 -12.79 8.81
C GLU A 113 7.18 -11.96 9.88
N ILE A 114 6.86 -10.72 9.58
CA ILE A 114 6.10 -9.84 10.48
C ILE A 114 4.71 -10.42 10.75
N LEU A 115 3.99 -10.88 9.73
CA LEU A 115 2.69 -11.52 9.89
C LEU A 115 2.78 -12.78 10.76
N ALA A 116 3.81 -13.59 10.56
CA ALA A 116 4.06 -14.78 11.37
C ALA A 116 4.34 -14.43 12.85
N GLN A 117 5.18 -13.44 13.11
CA GLN A 117 5.46 -12.92 14.46
C GLN A 117 4.20 -12.38 15.13
N CYS A 118 3.35 -11.71 14.37
CA CYS A 118 2.07 -11.18 14.84
C CYS A 118 0.98 -12.26 15.01
N ASN A 119 1.24 -13.52 14.60
CA ASN A 119 0.24 -14.58 14.50
C ASN A 119 -1.00 -14.16 13.67
N ILE A 120 -0.76 -13.50 12.55
CA ILE A 120 -1.78 -13.12 11.58
C ILE A 120 -1.75 -14.12 10.43
N PRO A 121 -2.85 -14.84 10.16
CA PRO A 121 -2.91 -15.80 9.07
C PRO A 121 -2.88 -15.10 7.71
N ARG A 122 -2.18 -15.71 6.77
CA ARG A 122 -2.15 -15.28 5.36
C ARG A 122 -2.48 -16.44 4.43
N PRO A 123 -2.87 -16.19 3.19
CA PRO A 123 -2.95 -17.22 2.17
C PRO A 123 -1.61 -17.94 2.02
N LYS A 124 -1.64 -19.26 1.91
CA LYS A 124 -0.43 -20.03 1.61
C LYS A 124 -0.09 -19.88 0.14
N GLY A 125 1.17 -19.66 -0.16
CA GLY A 125 1.64 -19.53 -1.52
C GLY A 125 3.15 -19.59 -1.61
N ASP A 126 3.65 -19.68 -2.84
CA ASP A 126 5.08 -19.69 -3.14
C ASP A 126 5.41 -18.89 -4.39
N THR A 127 6.67 -18.51 -4.48
CA THR A 127 7.26 -17.87 -5.65
C THR A 127 7.86 -18.92 -6.57
N VAL A 128 7.54 -18.84 -7.86
CA VAL A 128 7.95 -19.79 -8.89
C VAL A 128 8.48 -19.07 -10.11
N PHE A 129 9.26 -19.78 -10.93
CA PHE A 129 9.82 -19.25 -12.19
C PHE A 129 9.37 -20.06 -13.41
N THR A 130 8.91 -21.28 -13.21
CA THR A 130 8.52 -22.19 -14.29
C THR A 130 7.09 -22.66 -14.14
N ALA A 131 6.50 -23.13 -15.24
CA ALA A 131 5.15 -23.69 -15.24
C ALA A 131 5.09 -25.00 -14.43
N GLU A 132 6.16 -25.78 -14.45
CA GLU A 132 6.27 -27.03 -13.70
C GLU A 132 6.24 -26.74 -12.18
N GLU A 133 7.05 -25.80 -11.71
CA GLU A 133 7.03 -25.34 -10.31
C GLU A 133 5.65 -24.80 -9.91
N ALA A 134 5.00 -24.02 -10.80
CA ALA A 134 3.67 -23.47 -10.56
C ALA A 134 2.62 -24.58 -10.38
N LYS A 135 2.67 -25.63 -11.19
CA LYS A 135 1.78 -26.79 -11.06
C LYS A 135 2.04 -27.57 -9.76
N GLU A 136 3.31 -27.77 -9.39
CA GLU A 136 3.65 -28.44 -8.13
C GLU A 136 3.11 -27.69 -6.93
N VAL A 137 3.28 -26.36 -6.89
CA VAL A 137 2.75 -25.49 -5.83
C VAL A 137 1.23 -25.56 -5.83
N ALA A 138 0.56 -25.41 -6.98
CA ALA A 138 -0.89 -25.44 -7.08
C ALA A 138 -1.48 -26.77 -6.61
N ASN A 139 -0.87 -27.88 -7.00
CA ASN A 139 -1.31 -29.21 -6.56
C ASN A 139 -1.13 -29.42 -5.05
N ARG A 140 -0.04 -28.87 -4.47
CA ARG A 140 0.17 -28.89 -3.02
C ARG A 140 -0.85 -28.04 -2.25
N LEU A 141 -1.19 -26.86 -2.78
CA LEU A 141 -2.17 -25.94 -2.18
C LEU A 141 -3.62 -26.39 -2.40
N GLY A 142 -3.83 -27.15 -3.46
CA GLY A 142 -5.16 -27.50 -3.96
C GLY A 142 -5.82 -26.35 -4.73
N TYR A 143 -6.47 -26.66 -5.83
CA TYR A 143 -7.20 -25.67 -6.63
C TYR A 143 -8.46 -25.13 -5.93
N PRO A 144 -8.94 -23.91 -6.23
CA PRO A 144 -8.34 -22.93 -7.12
C PRO A 144 -7.12 -22.24 -6.50
N VAL A 145 -6.22 -21.76 -7.36
CA VAL A 145 -5.07 -20.93 -7.00
C VAL A 145 -5.08 -19.62 -7.78
N LEU A 146 -4.46 -18.58 -7.20
CA LEU A 146 -4.24 -17.31 -7.84
C LEU A 146 -2.81 -17.28 -8.38
N VAL A 147 -2.65 -17.00 -9.67
CA VAL A 147 -1.35 -16.87 -10.34
C VAL A 147 -1.16 -15.42 -10.75
N ARG A 148 -0.02 -14.83 -10.42
CA ARG A 148 0.26 -13.43 -10.73
C ARG A 148 1.76 -13.15 -10.83
N PRO A 149 2.19 -12.19 -11.67
CA PRO A 149 3.56 -11.70 -11.65
C PRO A 149 3.86 -10.94 -10.34
N SER A 150 5.11 -10.95 -9.89
CA SER A 150 5.52 -10.25 -8.65
C SER A 150 5.49 -8.72 -8.78
N TYR A 151 5.56 -8.20 -9.99
CA TYR A 151 5.66 -6.77 -10.27
C TYR A 151 4.56 -6.31 -11.23
N VAL A 152 3.33 -6.19 -10.73
CA VAL A 152 2.23 -5.64 -11.54
C VAL A 152 1.40 -4.68 -10.71
N LEU A 153 1.24 -3.47 -11.22
CA LEU A 153 0.35 -2.46 -10.65
C LEU A 153 -1.10 -2.71 -11.09
N GLY A 154 -2.03 -2.65 -10.14
CA GLY A 154 -3.47 -2.64 -10.44
C GLY A 154 -4.06 -3.98 -10.87
N GLY A 155 -3.52 -5.12 -10.43
CA GLY A 155 -4.11 -6.44 -10.68
C GLY A 155 -4.03 -6.94 -12.12
N GLN A 156 -3.29 -6.26 -13.00
CA GLN A 156 -3.08 -6.72 -14.39
C GLN A 156 -2.28 -8.03 -14.39
N GLY A 157 -2.73 -9.01 -15.17
CA GLY A 157 -2.09 -10.32 -15.27
C GLY A 157 -2.39 -11.29 -14.13
N MET A 158 -3.27 -10.92 -13.20
CA MET A 158 -3.78 -11.83 -12.17
C MET A 158 -4.82 -12.78 -12.76
N GLN A 159 -4.65 -14.09 -12.53
CA GLN A 159 -5.56 -15.10 -13.03
C GLN A 159 -5.85 -16.15 -11.96
N ILE A 160 -7.09 -16.61 -11.92
CA ILE A 160 -7.49 -17.73 -11.06
C ILE A 160 -7.42 -18.99 -11.90
N ALA A 161 -6.56 -19.93 -11.51
CA ALA A 161 -6.42 -21.22 -12.16
C ALA A 161 -7.19 -22.30 -11.40
N LEU A 162 -7.94 -23.13 -12.15
CA LEU A 162 -8.76 -24.22 -11.64
C LEU A 162 -8.12 -25.60 -11.85
N ASN A 163 -7.10 -25.67 -12.71
CA ASN A 163 -6.41 -26.90 -13.10
C ASN A 163 -5.02 -26.61 -13.69
N ASP A 164 -4.27 -27.67 -13.97
CA ASP A 164 -2.90 -27.59 -14.50
C ASP A 164 -2.82 -26.97 -15.89
N GLU A 165 -3.82 -27.22 -16.74
CA GLU A 165 -3.86 -26.68 -18.11
C GLU A 165 -3.96 -25.15 -18.08
N GLU A 166 -4.81 -24.60 -17.22
CA GLU A 166 -4.95 -23.15 -17.07
C GLU A 166 -3.66 -22.51 -16.53
N ILE A 167 -2.92 -23.19 -15.64
CA ILE A 167 -1.60 -22.71 -15.19
C ILE A 167 -0.64 -22.62 -16.37
N GLU A 168 -0.57 -23.64 -17.21
CA GLU A 168 0.31 -23.62 -18.40
C GLU A 168 -0.01 -22.45 -19.32
N GLU A 169 -1.31 -22.23 -19.59
CA GLU A 169 -1.77 -21.12 -20.43
C GLU A 169 -1.38 -19.76 -19.81
N PHE A 170 -1.61 -19.57 -18.52
CA PHE A 170 -1.31 -18.32 -17.83
C PHE A 170 0.20 -18.05 -17.75
N MET A 171 0.98 -19.06 -17.42
CA MET A 171 2.44 -18.95 -17.40
C MET A 171 3.00 -18.62 -18.80
N ALA A 172 2.45 -19.21 -19.86
CA ALA A 172 2.84 -18.88 -21.21
C ALA A 172 2.51 -17.44 -21.60
N VAL A 173 1.41 -16.88 -21.10
CA VAL A 173 1.06 -15.45 -21.29
C VAL A 173 1.99 -14.55 -20.49
N ILE A 174 2.19 -14.82 -19.22
CA ILE A 174 3.02 -14.00 -18.32
C ILE A 174 4.47 -13.97 -18.83
N ASN A 175 5.03 -15.11 -19.21
CA ASN A 175 6.40 -15.22 -19.70
C ASN A 175 6.67 -14.43 -21.01
N ARG A 176 5.64 -14.05 -21.76
CA ARG A 176 5.81 -13.18 -22.94
C ARG A 176 6.09 -11.73 -22.55
N TYR A 177 5.66 -11.31 -21.38
CA TYR A 177 5.77 -9.91 -20.93
C TYR A 177 6.77 -9.73 -19.78
N ALA A 178 7.10 -10.79 -19.05
CA ALA A 178 7.88 -10.74 -17.81
C ALA A 178 8.84 -11.93 -17.68
N GLN A 179 9.71 -12.15 -18.67
CA GLN A 179 10.57 -13.34 -18.80
C GLN A 179 11.53 -13.61 -17.61
N ASP A 180 11.86 -12.59 -16.81
CA ASP A 180 12.85 -12.70 -15.74
C ASP A 180 12.27 -12.36 -14.35
N HIS A 181 10.95 -12.26 -14.23
CA HIS A 181 10.33 -11.91 -12.95
C HIS A 181 9.70 -13.13 -12.28
N PRO A 182 9.84 -13.25 -10.96
CA PRO A 182 9.19 -14.32 -10.21
C PRO A 182 7.66 -14.20 -10.31
N ILE A 183 7.01 -15.34 -10.36
CA ILE A 183 5.56 -15.48 -10.40
C ILE A 183 5.08 -16.04 -9.08
N LEU A 184 3.99 -15.51 -8.57
CA LEU A 184 3.41 -15.92 -7.32
C LEU A 184 2.23 -16.86 -7.58
N VAL A 185 2.20 -17.98 -6.87
CA VAL A 185 1.09 -18.91 -6.87
C VAL A 185 0.55 -19.02 -5.46
N ASP A 186 -0.60 -18.41 -5.23
CA ASP A 186 -1.21 -18.35 -3.91
C ASP A 186 -2.52 -19.13 -3.87
N LYS A 187 -2.87 -19.70 -2.70
CA LYS A 187 -4.18 -20.31 -2.50
C LYS A 187 -5.27 -19.25 -2.68
N TYR A 188 -6.15 -19.45 -3.66
CA TYR A 188 -7.30 -18.57 -3.81
C TYR A 188 -8.30 -18.78 -2.68
N LEU A 189 -8.56 -17.73 -1.93
CA LEU A 189 -9.55 -17.71 -0.86
C LEU A 189 -10.80 -17.00 -1.33
N GLN A 190 -11.94 -17.68 -1.19
CA GLN A 190 -13.24 -17.07 -1.41
C GLN A 190 -13.79 -16.56 -0.08
N GLY A 191 -14.25 -15.32 -0.08
CA GLY A 191 -14.76 -14.72 1.15
C GLY A 191 -15.30 -13.31 0.88
N LYS A 192 -15.53 -12.60 1.98
CA LYS A 192 -15.82 -11.17 1.96
C LYS A 192 -14.53 -10.40 2.07
N GLU A 193 -14.40 -9.37 1.28
CA GLU A 193 -13.33 -8.40 1.39
C GLU A 193 -13.73 -7.30 2.36
N ILE A 194 -12.78 -6.94 3.20
CA ILE A 194 -12.92 -5.87 4.19
C ILE A 194 -11.69 -4.99 4.13
N GLU A 195 -11.89 -3.72 4.42
CA GLU A 195 -10.82 -2.73 4.45
C GLU A 195 -10.84 -2.00 5.80
N VAL A 196 -9.65 -1.74 6.32
CA VAL A 196 -9.47 -1.06 7.60
C VAL A 196 -8.37 -0.03 7.48
N ASP A 197 -8.73 1.22 7.75
CA ASP A 197 -7.76 2.30 7.90
C ASP A 197 -7.47 2.54 9.38
N ALA A 198 -6.21 2.85 9.67
CA ALA A 198 -5.77 3.17 11.02
C ALA A 198 -4.83 4.37 11.01
N VAL A 199 -4.93 5.19 12.05
CA VAL A 199 -4.00 6.30 12.30
C VAL A 199 -3.28 6.02 13.60
N CYS A 200 -1.95 6.13 13.57
CA CYS A 200 -1.08 5.86 14.71
C CYS A 200 -0.21 7.06 15.03
N ASP A 201 0.07 7.29 16.32
CA ASP A 201 1.04 8.29 16.78
C ASP A 201 2.34 7.68 17.32
N GLY A 202 2.53 6.37 17.06
CA GLY A 202 3.62 5.57 17.60
C GLY A 202 3.29 4.87 18.93
N THR A 203 2.21 5.24 19.60
CA THR A 203 1.76 4.68 20.88
C THR A 203 0.32 4.21 20.81
N ASP A 204 -0.56 5.12 20.44
CA ASP A 204 -1.99 4.88 20.32
C ASP A 204 -2.41 4.65 18.85
N ILE A 205 -3.46 3.86 18.65
CA ILE A 205 -3.97 3.51 17.34
C ILE A 205 -5.46 3.82 17.30
N LEU A 206 -5.83 4.71 16.39
CA LEU A 206 -7.22 5.03 16.08
C LEU A 206 -7.65 4.24 14.85
N ILE A 207 -8.69 3.42 15.01
CA ILE A 207 -9.37 2.73 13.92
C ILE A 207 -10.77 3.33 13.81
N PRO A 208 -11.05 4.19 12.81
CA PRO A 208 -12.35 4.85 12.67
C PRO A 208 -13.48 3.86 12.43
N GLY A 209 -13.17 2.76 11.75
CA GLY A 209 -14.13 1.71 11.46
C GLY A 209 -13.60 0.68 10.48
N ILE A 210 -14.50 -0.22 10.12
CA ILE A 210 -14.26 -1.33 9.19
C ILE A 210 -15.24 -1.19 8.04
N MET A 211 -14.72 -1.22 6.82
CA MET A 211 -15.50 -1.21 5.58
C MET A 211 -15.65 -2.62 5.02
N GLU A 212 -16.74 -2.90 4.37
CA GLU A 212 -17.01 -4.17 3.68
C GLU A 212 -17.23 -3.90 2.20
N HIS A 213 -16.55 -4.66 1.33
CA HIS A 213 -16.75 -4.58 -0.10
C HIS A 213 -17.98 -5.38 -0.51
N ILE A 214 -18.76 -4.82 -1.44
CA ILE A 214 -19.95 -5.48 -1.98
C ILE A 214 -19.57 -6.52 -3.02
N GLU A 215 -18.55 -6.25 -3.79
CA GLU A 215 -18.05 -7.12 -4.84
C GLU A 215 -17.39 -8.38 -4.28
N ARG A 216 -17.25 -9.37 -5.14
CA ARG A 216 -16.60 -10.64 -4.78
C ARG A 216 -15.10 -10.42 -4.64
N THR A 217 -14.49 -11.23 -3.81
CA THR A 217 -13.03 -11.35 -3.70
C THR A 217 -12.42 -11.49 -5.09
N GLY A 218 -11.46 -10.66 -5.41
CA GLY A 218 -10.82 -10.64 -6.71
C GLY A 218 -11.15 -9.40 -7.57
N VAL A 219 -12.03 -8.48 -7.16
CA VAL A 219 -12.27 -7.17 -7.82
C VAL A 219 -11.36 -6.12 -7.18
N HIS A 220 -10.67 -5.27 -7.92
CA HIS A 220 -9.76 -4.25 -7.40
C HIS A 220 -10.49 -3.29 -6.45
N SER A 221 -9.87 -2.89 -5.32
CA SER A 221 -10.51 -2.04 -4.31
C SER A 221 -11.00 -0.71 -4.91
N GLY A 222 -10.25 -0.13 -5.85
CA GLY A 222 -10.66 1.07 -6.59
C GLY A 222 -11.87 0.89 -7.50
N ASP A 223 -12.24 -0.35 -7.83
CA ASP A 223 -13.40 -0.71 -8.65
C ASP A 223 -14.55 -1.29 -7.81
N SER A 224 -14.37 -1.36 -6.50
CA SER A 224 -15.32 -1.95 -5.56
C SER A 224 -16.10 -0.88 -4.81
N ILE A 225 -17.36 -1.20 -4.46
CA ILE A 225 -18.17 -0.38 -3.58
C ILE A 225 -17.88 -0.77 -2.14
N SER A 226 -17.27 0.13 -1.37
CA SER A 226 -17.05 -0.03 0.06
C SER A 226 -18.21 0.51 0.86
N VAL A 227 -18.74 -0.27 1.79
CA VAL A 227 -19.84 0.11 2.67
C VAL A 227 -19.35 0.26 4.10
N TYR A 228 -19.63 1.40 4.70
CA TYR A 228 -19.33 1.70 6.09
C TYR A 228 -20.62 2.01 6.89
N PRO A 229 -20.74 1.49 8.11
CA PRO A 229 -19.96 0.40 8.72
C PRO A 229 -20.23 -0.94 8.04
N ALA A 230 -19.31 -1.91 8.18
CA ALA A 230 -19.43 -3.25 7.61
C ALA A 230 -20.75 -3.91 8.06
N PRO A 231 -21.72 -4.15 7.14
CA PRO A 231 -23.08 -4.50 7.54
C PRO A 231 -23.26 -5.98 7.87
N THR A 232 -22.41 -6.85 7.30
CA THR A 232 -22.61 -8.31 7.40
C THR A 232 -21.50 -9.03 8.17
N ILE A 233 -20.50 -8.31 8.64
CA ILE A 233 -19.39 -8.85 9.43
C ILE A 233 -19.78 -8.91 10.90
N GLY A 234 -19.66 -10.10 11.52
CA GLY A 234 -19.96 -10.31 12.95
C GLY A 234 -18.98 -9.56 13.87
N GLU A 235 -19.44 -9.22 15.07
CA GLU A 235 -18.64 -8.45 16.04
C GLU A 235 -17.38 -9.18 16.51
N ASP A 236 -17.41 -10.51 16.56
CA ASP A 236 -16.26 -11.37 16.87
C ASP A 236 -15.16 -11.25 15.80
N ILE A 237 -15.55 -11.21 14.52
CA ILE A 237 -14.64 -11.01 13.40
C ILE A 237 -14.10 -9.59 13.41
N LYS A 238 -14.95 -8.57 13.63
CA LYS A 238 -14.52 -7.18 13.76
C LYS A 238 -13.49 -7.01 14.88
N ALA A 239 -13.72 -7.64 16.04
CA ALA A 239 -12.77 -7.60 17.14
C ALA A 239 -11.42 -8.26 16.77
N THR A 240 -11.45 -9.36 16.02
CA THR A 240 -10.24 -10.03 15.52
C THR A 240 -9.47 -9.13 14.56
N ILE A 241 -10.16 -8.47 13.63
CA ILE A 241 -9.56 -7.55 12.66
C ILE A 241 -8.89 -6.38 13.38
N VAL A 242 -9.58 -5.75 14.33
CA VAL A 242 -9.02 -4.65 15.14
C VAL A 242 -7.76 -5.11 15.88
N GLU A 243 -7.76 -6.31 16.44
CA GLU A 243 -6.59 -6.85 17.13
C GLU A 243 -5.42 -7.12 16.17
N TYR A 244 -5.69 -7.65 14.97
CA TYR A 244 -4.67 -7.85 13.94
C TYR A 244 -4.08 -6.51 13.47
N THR A 245 -4.93 -5.53 13.20
CA THR A 245 -4.49 -4.19 12.80
C THR A 245 -3.58 -3.57 13.85
N LYS A 246 -3.94 -3.68 15.14
CA LYS A 246 -3.12 -3.17 16.25
C LYS A 246 -1.76 -3.86 16.35
N ARG A 247 -1.71 -5.19 16.21
CA ARG A 247 -0.45 -5.94 16.25
C ARG A 247 0.45 -5.55 15.09
N LEU A 248 -0.12 -5.48 13.90
CA LEU A 248 0.62 -5.18 12.68
C LEU A 248 1.17 -3.75 12.70
N ALA A 249 0.33 -2.77 13.07
CA ALA A 249 0.76 -1.38 13.18
C ALA A 249 1.90 -1.20 14.21
N LYS A 250 1.86 -1.94 15.32
CA LYS A 250 2.96 -1.94 16.30
C LYS A 250 4.22 -2.61 15.77
N ALA A 251 4.10 -3.73 15.08
CA ALA A 251 5.25 -4.47 14.55
C ALA A 251 5.97 -3.71 13.43
N LEU A 252 5.23 -2.92 12.66
CA LEU A 252 5.75 -2.02 11.62
C LEU A 252 6.07 -0.61 12.14
N HIS A 253 6.03 -0.37 13.44
CA HIS A 253 6.27 0.95 14.06
C HIS A 253 5.53 2.09 13.33
N VAL A 254 4.30 1.81 12.89
CA VAL A 254 3.53 2.76 12.08
C VAL A 254 3.33 4.05 12.84
N CYS A 255 3.66 5.14 12.20
CA CYS A 255 3.35 6.49 12.64
C CYS A 255 2.68 7.25 11.49
N LEU A 256 1.63 7.99 11.78
CA LEU A 256 0.65 8.59 10.88
C LEU A 256 -0.35 7.56 10.32
N LEU A 257 -0.65 7.61 9.03
CA LEU A 257 -1.66 6.75 8.40
C LEU A 257 -1.11 5.35 8.14
N TYR A 258 -1.88 4.36 8.52
CA TYR A 258 -1.73 2.98 8.11
C TYR A 258 -3.04 2.52 7.46
N THR A 259 -2.99 2.24 6.18
CA THR A 259 -4.04 1.50 5.49
C THR A 259 -3.60 0.05 5.47
N SER A 260 -4.37 -0.83 6.11
CA SER A 260 -4.11 -2.26 5.99
C SER A 260 -4.49 -2.67 4.58
N PRO A 261 -3.53 -2.98 3.71
CA PRO A 261 -3.88 -3.53 2.43
C PRO A 261 -4.62 -4.83 2.65
N SER A 262 -5.69 -5.03 1.91
CA SER A 262 -6.34 -6.33 1.89
C SER A 262 -5.29 -7.37 1.44
N PRO A 263 -5.43 -8.67 1.79
CA PRO A 263 -4.54 -9.72 1.29
C PRO A 263 -4.35 -9.71 -0.22
N ARG A 264 -5.11 -8.90 -0.90
CA ARG A 264 -5.15 -8.68 -2.31
C ARG A 264 -4.28 -7.52 -2.80
N ASP A 265 -4.09 -6.45 -2.03
CA ASP A 265 -3.16 -5.37 -2.37
C ASP A 265 -1.71 -5.87 -2.26
N TYR A 266 -1.46 -6.85 -1.40
CA TYR A 266 -0.26 -7.70 -1.45
C TYR A 266 -0.21 -8.57 -2.70
N ALA A 267 -1.35 -8.88 -3.28
CA ALA A 267 -1.43 -9.53 -4.55
C ALA A 267 -1.18 -8.57 -5.74
N ALA A 268 -1.15 -7.27 -5.52
CA ALA A 268 -1.05 -6.24 -6.57
C ALA A 268 0.17 -5.31 -6.44
N SER A 269 0.93 -5.38 -5.35
CA SER A 269 2.18 -4.60 -5.16
C SER A 269 3.42 -5.35 -5.62
#